data_566b077f20ae02f572e959057cb7dcf4
#
_entry.id   566b077f20ae02f572e959057cb7dcf4
#
_cell.length_a   1.000
_cell.length_b   1.000
_cell.length_c   1.000
_cell.angle_alpha   90.00
_cell.angle_beta   90.00
_cell.angle_gamma   90.00
#
_symmetry.space_group_name_H-M   'P 1'
#
loop_
_entity.id
_entity.type
_entity.pdbx_description
1 polymer ?
#
loop_
_entity_poly.entity_id
_entity_poly.type
_entity_poly.pdbx_seq_one_letter_code
_entity_poly.pdbx_strand_id
1 'polypeptide(L)'
;MKHIVFLTGAGMSVESGFKTFRGNDGLWENYPVDQVASHEGWLADPTLVTNFYNMLRRKLYAAQPNEGHRLIHELEKDYKVTVITQNVDNLHEKAGSTNVIHLHGELTKVCSSRDVDDPRYQRTLTEDNCEVKPSTLAGDGALERPFIVFFGESVPMISVAAEAAEQADIFVIIGTSLNVYPAAGLIHYVRPSVPVYLIDPEPSMGVGRQNFKHFQCGASEGMKLLCEELC
;
A
#
# COMPACT_ATOMS: atom_id res chain seq x y z
N MET A 1 11.17 -19.03 13.91
CA MET A 1 10.52 -18.87 12.59
C MET A 1 11.32 -17.86 11.78
N LYS A 2 11.58 -18.14 10.49
CA LYS A 2 12.16 -17.13 9.60
C LYS A 2 11.19 -15.98 9.38
N HIS A 3 11.69 -14.79 9.14
CA HIS A 3 10.90 -13.59 8.93
C HIS A 3 10.83 -13.26 7.44
N ILE A 4 9.64 -13.32 6.86
CA ILE A 4 9.38 -12.85 5.49
C ILE A 4 8.80 -11.43 5.58
N VAL A 5 9.40 -10.51 4.85
CA VAL A 5 8.91 -9.15 4.72
C VAL A 5 8.47 -8.92 3.27
N PHE A 6 7.23 -8.54 3.09
CA PHE A 6 6.66 -8.18 1.80
C PHE A 6 6.63 -6.66 1.65
N LEU A 7 7.06 -6.16 0.50
CA LEU A 7 6.84 -4.77 0.06
C LEU A 7 5.87 -4.79 -1.11
N THR A 8 4.65 -4.33 -0.90
CA THR A 8 3.60 -4.39 -1.91
C THR A 8 3.23 -3.01 -2.45
N GLY A 9 2.91 -2.95 -3.74
CA GLY A 9 2.40 -1.76 -4.42
C GLY A 9 1.12 -2.04 -5.19
N ALA A 10 0.69 -1.11 -6.04
CA ALA A 10 -0.61 -1.15 -6.72
C ALA A 10 -0.84 -2.42 -7.55
N GLY A 11 0.21 -3.01 -8.11
CA GLY A 11 0.14 -4.27 -8.86
C GLY A 11 -0.39 -5.44 -8.03
N MET A 12 -0.21 -5.41 -6.69
CA MET A 12 -0.78 -6.40 -5.78
C MET A 12 -2.31 -6.45 -5.83
N SER A 13 -2.96 -5.30 -6.05
CA SER A 13 -4.42 -5.16 -5.99
C SER A 13 -5.11 -5.15 -7.37
N VAL A 14 -4.36 -5.30 -8.47
CA VAL A 14 -4.91 -5.27 -9.84
C VAL A 14 -5.95 -6.38 -10.04
N GLU A 15 -5.64 -7.60 -9.63
CA GLU A 15 -6.54 -8.76 -9.75
C GLU A 15 -7.78 -8.65 -8.84
N SER A 16 -7.76 -7.71 -7.89
CA SER A 16 -8.91 -7.35 -7.02
C SER A 16 -9.77 -6.22 -7.60
N GLY A 17 -9.45 -5.74 -8.83
CA GLY A 17 -10.21 -4.71 -9.54
C GLY A 17 -9.68 -3.30 -9.38
N PHE A 18 -8.54 -3.09 -8.68
CA PHE A 18 -7.89 -1.79 -8.63
C PHE A 18 -6.98 -1.61 -9.84
N LYS A 19 -7.04 -0.42 -10.44
CA LYS A 19 -6.09 -0.04 -11.49
C LYS A 19 -4.79 0.42 -10.86
N THR A 20 -3.67 0.19 -11.54
CA THR A 20 -2.40 0.82 -11.16
C THR A 20 -2.50 2.34 -11.30
N PHE A 21 -1.69 3.07 -10.57
CA PHE A 21 -1.67 4.53 -10.66
C PHE A 21 -1.10 5.03 -11.98
N ARG A 22 -0.16 4.30 -12.59
CA ARG A 22 0.53 4.62 -13.84
C ARG A 22 0.25 3.55 -14.89
N GLY A 23 0.38 3.90 -16.15
CA GLY A 23 0.15 3.03 -17.31
C GLY A 23 -1.12 3.40 -18.05
N ASN A 24 -1.31 2.80 -19.23
CA ASN A 24 -2.50 2.98 -20.06
C ASN A 24 -3.75 2.62 -19.24
N ASP A 25 -4.74 3.48 -19.21
CA ASP A 25 -5.93 3.38 -18.35
C ASP A 25 -5.64 3.51 -16.84
N GLY A 26 -4.50 4.04 -16.43
CA GLY A 26 -4.19 4.30 -15.02
C GLY A 26 -5.13 5.30 -14.36
N LEU A 27 -5.16 5.33 -13.03
CA LEU A 27 -6.05 6.22 -12.28
C LEU A 27 -5.75 7.70 -12.58
N TRP A 28 -4.46 8.02 -12.85
CA TRP A 28 -3.99 9.38 -13.11
C TRP A 28 -4.38 9.95 -14.48
N GLU A 29 -4.90 9.15 -15.41
CA GLU A 29 -5.40 9.68 -16.70
C GLU A 29 -6.62 10.59 -16.54
N ASN A 30 -7.50 10.24 -15.59
CA ASN A 30 -8.72 10.98 -15.34
C ASN A 30 -8.64 11.93 -14.14
N TYR A 31 -7.65 11.72 -13.27
CA TYR A 31 -7.44 12.48 -12.03
C TYR A 31 -5.97 12.77 -11.88
N PRO A 32 -5.50 13.96 -12.32
CA PRO A 32 -4.09 14.35 -12.17
C PRO A 32 -3.64 14.25 -10.71
N VAL A 33 -2.47 13.64 -10.50
CA VAL A 33 -1.92 13.36 -9.16
C VAL A 33 -1.72 14.61 -8.32
N ASP A 34 -1.31 15.69 -8.95
CA ASP A 34 -1.12 17.01 -8.34
C ASP A 34 -2.43 17.61 -7.81
N GLN A 35 -3.59 17.22 -8.37
CA GLN A 35 -4.90 17.71 -7.92
C GLN A 35 -5.51 16.86 -6.82
N VAL A 36 -5.35 15.52 -6.86
CA VAL A 36 -6.11 14.64 -5.96
C VAL A 36 -5.26 13.88 -4.94
N ALA A 37 -3.94 13.89 -5.09
CA ALA A 37 -3.04 13.13 -4.22
C ALA A 37 -1.81 13.94 -3.77
N SER A 38 -1.84 15.26 -3.88
CA SER A 38 -0.81 16.15 -3.34
C SER A 38 -1.34 17.03 -2.21
N HIS A 39 -0.41 17.52 -1.38
CA HIS A 39 -0.75 18.48 -0.34
C HIS A 39 -1.32 19.77 -0.92
N GLU A 40 -0.73 20.26 -2.00
CA GLU A 40 -1.18 21.46 -2.71
C GLU A 40 -2.57 21.27 -3.33
N GLY A 41 -2.85 20.08 -3.88
CA GLY A 41 -4.17 19.75 -4.40
C GLY A 41 -5.25 19.74 -3.33
N TRP A 42 -4.92 19.21 -2.14
CA TRP A 42 -5.82 19.29 -0.98
C TRP A 42 -6.12 20.75 -0.59
N LEU A 43 -5.10 21.60 -0.52
CA LEU A 43 -5.28 23.02 -0.16
C LEU A 43 -6.07 23.78 -1.23
N ALA A 44 -5.92 23.43 -2.50
CA ALA A 44 -6.59 24.10 -3.62
C ALA A 44 -8.08 23.73 -3.74
N ASP A 45 -8.40 22.43 -3.63
CA ASP A 45 -9.79 21.94 -3.74
C ASP A 45 -10.04 20.71 -2.85
N PRO A 46 -10.32 20.93 -1.55
CA PRO A 46 -10.69 19.85 -0.63
C PRO A 46 -11.93 19.06 -1.07
N THR A 47 -12.84 19.73 -1.83
CA THR A 47 -14.06 19.07 -2.33
C THR A 47 -13.76 18.04 -3.39
N LEU A 48 -12.93 18.38 -4.37
CA LEU A 48 -12.47 17.45 -5.41
C LEU A 48 -11.77 16.25 -4.77
N VAL A 49 -10.83 16.50 -3.86
CA VAL A 49 -10.06 15.44 -3.18
C VAL A 49 -10.99 14.53 -2.37
N THR A 50 -11.90 15.09 -1.56
CA THR A 50 -12.85 14.28 -0.77
C THR A 50 -13.70 13.39 -1.66
N ASN A 51 -14.24 13.92 -2.75
CA ASN A 51 -15.08 13.18 -3.69
C ASN A 51 -14.30 12.08 -4.41
N PHE A 52 -13.05 12.34 -4.79
CA PHE A 52 -12.16 11.34 -5.36
C PHE A 52 -11.93 10.15 -4.42
N TYR A 53 -11.62 10.42 -3.15
CA TYR A 53 -11.42 9.35 -2.17
C TYR A 53 -12.73 8.66 -1.77
N ASN A 54 -13.88 9.32 -1.80
CA ASN A 54 -15.18 8.67 -1.67
C ASN A 54 -15.43 7.65 -2.79
N MET A 55 -15.08 8.01 -4.03
CA MET A 55 -15.17 7.09 -5.17
C MET A 55 -14.27 5.86 -4.96
N LEU A 56 -13.05 6.05 -4.49
CA LEU A 56 -12.14 4.94 -4.20
C LEU A 56 -12.65 4.03 -3.08
N ARG A 57 -13.26 4.61 -2.02
CA ARG A 57 -13.85 3.83 -0.92
C ARG A 57 -14.99 2.95 -1.39
N ARG A 58 -15.90 3.46 -2.24
CA ARG A 58 -16.97 2.62 -2.82
C ARG A 58 -16.40 1.42 -3.56
N LYS A 59 -15.32 1.61 -4.32
CA LYS A 59 -14.60 0.52 -4.97
C LYS A 59 -14.02 -0.46 -3.96
N LEU A 60 -13.39 0.05 -2.91
CA LEU A 60 -12.73 -0.77 -1.89
C LEU A 60 -13.72 -1.68 -1.16
N TYR A 61 -14.89 -1.17 -0.78
CA TYR A 61 -15.86 -1.99 -0.07
C TYR A 61 -16.45 -3.09 -0.97
N ALA A 62 -16.58 -2.85 -2.25
CA ALA A 62 -17.00 -3.86 -3.23
C ALA A 62 -15.88 -4.88 -3.59
N ALA A 63 -14.62 -4.55 -3.34
CA ALA A 63 -13.48 -5.39 -3.72
C ALA A 63 -13.24 -6.54 -2.73
N GLN A 64 -12.73 -7.66 -3.27
CA GLN A 64 -12.31 -8.83 -2.51
C GLN A 64 -10.81 -9.06 -2.67
N PRO A 65 -10.13 -9.57 -1.61
CA PRO A 65 -8.75 -9.98 -1.74
C PRO A 65 -8.58 -11.02 -2.85
N ASN A 66 -7.51 -10.91 -3.63
CA ASN A 66 -7.13 -11.94 -4.60
C ASN A 66 -6.33 -13.06 -3.93
N GLU A 67 -5.97 -14.06 -4.72
CA GLU A 67 -5.23 -15.22 -4.24
C GLU A 67 -3.85 -14.86 -3.68
N GLY A 68 -3.19 -13.86 -4.26
CA GLY A 68 -1.90 -13.38 -3.74
C GLY A 68 -2.01 -12.88 -2.30
N HIS A 69 -3.05 -12.10 -1.97
CA HIS A 69 -3.30 -11.65 -0.58
C HIS A 69 -3.54 -12.84 0.36
N ARG A 70 -4.32 -13.85 -0.08
CA ARG A 70 -4.60 -15.04 0.75
C ARG A 70 -3.35 -15.86 1.01
N LEU A 71 -2.52 -16.07 -0.01
CA LEU A 71 -1.27 -16.82 0.13
C LEU A 71 -0.27 -16.11 1.06
N ILE A 72 -0.21 -14.78 1.07
CA ILE A 72 0.59 -14.04 2.06
C ILE A 72 0.14 -14.35 3.48
N HIS A 73 -1.18 -14.31 3.74
CA HIS A 73 -1.73 -14.70 5.05
C HIS A 73 -1.44 -16.17 5.39
N GLU A 74 -1.60 -17.09 4.43
CA GLU A 74 -1.32 -18.51 4.64
C GLU A 74 0.11 -18.78 5.13
N LEU A 75 1.09 -17.99 4.66
CA LEU A 75 2.48 -18.10 5.10
C LEU A 75 2.69 -17.75 6.58
N GLU A 76 1.75 -17.06 7.24
CA GLU A 76 1.81 -16.76 8.68
C GLU A 76 1.76 -18.03 9.56
N LYS A 77 1.35 -19.17 9.01
CA LYS A 77 1.35 -20.46 9.69
C LYS A 77 2.77 -20.96 9.99
N ASP A 78 3.70 -20.69 9.06
CA ASP A 78 5.06 -21.27 9.09
C ASP A 78 6.17 -20.21 9.26
N TYR A 79 5.82 -18.93 9.01
CA TYR A 79 6.76 -17.81 9.02
C TYR A 79 6.23 -16.66 9.89
N LYS A 80 7.16 -15.87 10.44
CA LYS A 80 6.80 -14.51 10.85
C LYS A 80 6.64 -13.69 9.57
N VAL A 81 5.48 -13.11 9.34
CA VAL A 81 5.19 -12.29 8.16
C VAL A 81 4.99 -10.84 8.55
N THR A 82 5.60 -9.92 7.82
CA THR A 82 5.30 -8.48 7.86
C THR A 82 5.01 -8.01 6.45
N VAL A 83 3.88 -7.35 6.27
CA VAL A 83 3.52 -6.70 5.01
C VAL A 83 3.77 -5.20 5.16
N ILE A 84 4.63 -4.64 4.31
CA ILE A 84 4.81 -3.21 4.12
C ILE A 84 4.08 -2.86 2.84
N THR A 85 3.00 -2.10 2.93
CA THR A 85 2.23 -1.76 1.74
C THR A 85 2.27 -0.27 1.41
N GLN A 86 2.46 0.04 0.13
CA GLN A 86 2.27 1.37 -0.44
C GLN A 86 0.79 1.62 -0.77
N ASN A 87 -0.02 0.55 -0.78
CA ASN A 87 -1.44 0.65 -1.07
C ASN A 87 -2.19 1.23 0.13
N VAL A 88 -3.27 1.91 -0.17
CA VAL A 88 -4.17 2.51 0.82
C VAL A 88 -5.42 1.67 1.06
N ASP A 89 -5.58 0.57 0.29
CA ASP A 89 -6.64 -0.41 0.52
C ASP A 89 -6.32 -1.30 1.73
N ASN A 90 -7.31 -2.02 2.23
CA ASN A 90 -7.18 -2.97 3.34
C ASN A 90 -7.36 -4.42 2.89
N LEU A 91 -6.94 -4.76 1.66
CA LEU A 91 -7.13 -6.10 1.10
C LEU A 91 -6.25 -7.14 1.80
N HIS A 92 -5.10 -6.76 2.33
CA HIS A 92 -4.28 -7.64 3.15
C HIS A 92 -5.00 -8.05 4.43
N GLU A 93 -5.57 -7.09 5.15
CA GLU A 93 -6.36 -7.34 6.37
C GLU A 93 -7.64 -8.12 6.06
N LYS A 94 -8.33 -7.80 4.98
CA LYS A 94 -9.50 -8.57 4.51
C LYS A 94 -9.14 -10.03 4.18
N ALA A 95 -7.90 -10.30 3.76
CA ALA A 95 -7.40 -11.66 3.53
C ALA A 95 -6.98 -12.37 4.83
N GLY A 96 -6.82 -11.63 5.94
CA GLY A 96 -6.45 -12.16 7.24
C GLY A 96 -5.04 -11.81 7.71
N SER A 97 -4.22 -11.09 6.92
CA SER A 97 -2.87 -10.69 7.33
C SER A 97 -2.90 -9.91 8.64
N THR A 98 -2.02 -10.31 9.59
CA THR A 98 -2.08 -9.83 10.98
C THR A 98 -1.11 -8.67 11.27
N ASN A 99 -0.07 -8.50 10.46
CA ASN A 99 0.95 -7.47 10.66
C ASN A 99 1.20 -6.70 9.35
N VAL A 100 0.43 -5.63 9.15
CA VAL A 100 0.46 -4.77 7.96
C VAL A 100 0.90 -3.36 8.35
N ILE A 101 1.91 -2.84 7.66
CA ILE A 101 2.44 -1.48 7.81
C ILE A 101 2.01 -0.68 6.58
N HIS A 102 1.07 0.24 6.74
CA HIS A 102 0.63 1.16 5.69
C HIS A 102 1.56 2.36 5.60
N LEU A 103 2.33 2.46 4.51
CA LEU A 103 3.26 3.59 4.30
C LEU A 103 2.52 4.88 3.93
N HIS A 104 1.43 4.77 3.19
CA HIS A 104 0.74 5.92 2.62
C HIS A 104 -0.64 6.15 3.22
N GLY A 105 -0.88 5.64 4.43
CA GLY A 105 -2.17 5.77 5.11
C GLY A 105 -3.20 4.74 4.67
N GLU A 106 -4.44 4.94 5.09
CA GLU A 106 -5.53 3.97 4.96
C GLU A 106 -6.79 4.63 4.40
N LEU A 107 -7.29 4.12 3.29
CA LEU A 107 -8.49 4.62 2.61
C LEU A 107 -9.75 4.50 3.47
N THR A 108 -9.78 3.54 4.39
CA THR A 108 -10.87 3.32 5.34
C THR A 108 -10.90 4.31 6.50
N LYS A 109 -9.94 5.24 6.58
CA LYS A 109 -9.85 6.22 7.66
C LYS A 109 -9.94 7.65 7.14
N VAL A 110 -10.36 8.54 8.03
CA VAL A 110 -10.29 10.00 7.89
C VAL A 110 -9.66 10.60 9.13
N CYS A 111 -9.11 11.80 8.99
CA CYS A 111 -8.41 12.53 10.06
C CYS A 111 -8.70 14.03 9.97
N SER A 112 -8.24 14.79 10.97
CA SER A 112 -8.21 16.25 10.89
C SER A 112 -7.21 16.72 9.85
N SER A 113 -7.56 17.74 9.07
CA SER A 113 -6.62 18.40 8.16
C SER A 113 -5.60 19.29 8.87
N ARG A 114 -5.77 19.59 10.16
CA ARG A 114 -4.84 20.38 10.98
C ARG A 114 -3.72 19.53 11.55
N ASP A 115 -4.06 18.33 12.03
CA ASP A 115 -3.11 17.37 12.59
C ASP A 115 -3.52 15.96 12.17
N VAL A 116 -2.87 15.45 11.12
CA VAL A 116 -3.18 14.16 10.50
C VAL A 116 -2.88 13.00 11.44
N ASP A 117 -1.85 13.16 12.28
CA ASP A 117 -1.34 12.09 13.13
C ASP A 117 -2.02 12.03 14.51
N ASP A 118 -2.85 13.03 14.87
CA ASP A 118 -3.56 13.04 16.16
C ASP A 118 -4.69 11.98 16.18
N PRO A 119 -4.53 10.88 16.95
CA PRO A 119 -5.50 9.78 16.96
C PRO A 119 -6.87 10.18 17.52
N ARG A 120 -6.96 11.30 18.24
CA ARG A 120 -8.24 11.82 18.79
C ARG A 120 -9.19 12.28 17.67
N TYR A 121 -8.64 12.64 16.51
CA TYR A 121 -9.37 13.18 15.36
C TYR A 121 -9.34 12.25 14.17
N GLN A 122 -8.91 10.99 14.39
CA GLN A 122 -9.00 9.93 13.39
C GLN A 122 -10.25 9.09 13.64
N ARG A 123 -10.94 8.69 12.58
CA ARG A 123 -12.03 7.71 12.66
C ARG A 123 -12.02 6.76 11.49
N THR A 124 -12.43 5.54 11.76
CA THR A 124 -12.62 4.51 10.72
C THR A 124 -14.01 4.64 10.13
N LEU A 125 -14.08 4.51 8.82
CA LEU A 125 -15.32 4.47 8.05
C LEU A 125 -15.73 3.02 7.85
N THR A 126 -17.03 2.75 7.87
CA THR A 126 -17.62 1.44 7.59
C THR A 126 -18.24 1.42 6.19
N GLU A 127 -18.59 0.25 5.69
CA GLU A 127 -19.26 0.11 4.39
C GLU A 127 -20.54 0.97 4.30
N ASP A 128 -21.38 0.91 5.34
CA ASP A 128 -22.63 1.68 5.41
C ASP A 128 -22.41 3.19 5.53
N ASN A 129 -21.21 3.63 5.90
CA ASN A 129 -20.89 5.05 6.10
C ASN A 129 -19.50 5.38 5.52
N CYS A 130 -19.27 4.98 4.28
CA CYS A 130 -17.95 5.14 3.64
C CYS A 130 -17.75 6.51 2.98
N GLU A 131 -18.77 7.33 2.88
CA GLU A 131 -18.68 8.65 2.25
C GLU A 131 -18.59 9.78 3.28
N VAL A 132 -17.73 10.72 3.00
CA VAL A 132 -17.52 11.94 3.79
C VAL A 132 -18.03 13.13 2.99
N LYS A 133 -18.83 14.00 3.61
CA LYS A 133 -19.20 15.27 2.98
C LYS A 133 -17.99 16.21 3.00
N PRO A 134 -17.68 16.92 1.90
CA PRO A 134 -16.53 17.83 1.85
C PRO A 134 -16.50 18.92 2.93
N SER A 135 -17.66 19.23 3.51
CA SER A 135 -17.80 20.22 4.60
C SER A 135 -17.74 19.63 6.00
N THR A 136 -17.50 18.32 6.15
CA THR A 136 -17.43 17.67 7.45
C THR A 136 -16.23 18.19 8.22
N LEU A 137 -16.46 18.54 9.50
CA LEU A 137 -15.42 18.99 10.41
C LEU A 137 -15.01 17.87 11.37
N ALA A 138 -13.72 17.75 11.60
CA ALA A 138 -13.16 16.94 12.66
C ALA A 138 -13.44 17.57 14.04
N GLY A 139 -13.16 16.82 15.12
CA GLY A 139 -13.44 17.27 16.49
C GLY A 139 -12.68 18.53 16.94
N ASP A 140 -11.64 18.93 16.20
CA ASP A 140 -10.88 20.17 16.43
C ASP A 140 -11.37 21.37 15.59
N GLY A 141 -12.46 21.18 14.83
CA GLY A 141 -13.06 22.21 13.98
C GLY A 141 -12.36 22.43 12.63
N ALA A 142 -11.33 21.65 12.28
CA ALA A 142 -10.75 21.65 10.95
C ALA A 142 -11.54 20.70 10.02
N LEU A 143 -11.37 20.81 8.69
CA LEU A 143 -11.99 19.88 7.76
C LEU A 143 -11.50 18.45 8.00
N GLU A 144 -12.39 17.48 7.88
CA GLU A 144 -11.97 16.08 7.72
C GLU A 144 -11.34 15.89 6.35
N ARG A 145 -10.21 15.16 6.34
CA ARG A 145 -9.55 14.72 5.10
C ARG A 145 -9.34 13.21 5.10
N PRO A 146 -9.13 12.59 3.93
CA PRO A 146 -8.66 11.20 3.86
C PRO A 146 -7.37 11.02 4.68
N PHE A 147 -7.28 9.93 5.44
CA PHE A 147 -6.06 9.55 6.17
C PHE A 147 -5.05 8.93 5.21
N ILE A 148 -4.53 9.76 4.32
CA ILE A 148 -3.63 9.42 3.22
C ILE A 148 -2.41 10.33 3.31
N VAL A 149 -1.22 9.78 3.11
CA VAL A 149 0.00 10.56 2.92
C VAL A 149 0.00 11.10 1.48
N PHE A 150 -0.19 12.39 1.33
CA PHE A 150 -0.15 13.04 0.04
C PHE A 150 1.28 13.28 -0.44
N PHE A 151 1.48 13.38 -1.74
CA PHE A 151 2.77 13.85 -2.28
C PHE A 151 3.10 15.23 -1.69
N GLY A 152 4.35 15.39 -1.27
CA GLY A 152 4.82 16.57 -0.53
C GLY A 152 4.77 16.44 0.99
N GLU A 153 4.11 15.40 1.53
CA GLU A 153 4.06 15.12 2.96
C GLU A 153 5.12 14.08 3.37
N SER A 154 5.50 14.09 4.64
CA SER A 154 6.36 13.05 5.21
C SER A 154 5.64 11.72 5.30
N VAL A 155 6.39 10.60 5.22
CA VAL A 155 5.88 9.23 5.36
C VAL A 155 6.17 8.74 6.78
N PRO A 156 5.22 8.82 7.73
CA PRO A 156 5.50 8.60 9.16
C PRO A 156 6.00 7.17 9.45
N MET A 157 5.49 6.19 8.72
CA MET A 157 5.79 4.78 8.95
C MET A 157 7.08 4.28 8.29
N ILE A 158 7.86 5.16 7.65
CA ILE A 158 9.06 4.74 6.90
C ILE A 158 10.14 4.14 7.80
N SER A 159 10.34 4.68 9.01
CA SER A 159 11.33 4.15 9.97
C SER A 159 10.94 2.75 10.46
N VAL A 160 9.68 2.54 10.79
CA VAL A 160 9.14 1.23 11.20
C VAL A 160 9.29 0.20 10.07
N ALA A 161 9.03 0.61 8.84
CA ALA A 161 9.19 -0.23 7.65
C ALA A 161 10.67 -0.57 7.39
N ALA A 162 11.59 0.38 7.60
CA ALA A 162 13.02 0.16 7.46
C ALA A 162 13.54 -0.86 8.48
N GLU A 163 13.12 -0.74 9.76
CA GLU A 163 13.45 -1.72 10.80
C GLU A 163 12.95 -3.14 10.45
N ALA A 164 11.73 -3.24 9.90
CA ALA A 164 11.20 -4.52 9.45
C ALA A 164 12.03 -5.09 8.28
N ALA A 165 12.43 -4.25 7.32
CA ALA A 165 13.28 -4.65 6.18
C ALA A 165 14.67 -5.14 6.63
N GLU A 166 15.30 -4.49 7.62
CA GLU A 166 16.57 -4.91 8.19
C GLU A 166 16.50 -6.29 8.86
N GLN A 167 15.36 -6.60 9.47
CA GLN A 167 15.12 -7.87 10.18
C GLN A 167 14.69 -9.01 9.25
N ALA A 168 14.49 -8.76 7.96
CA ALA A 168 14.05 -9.78 7.02
C ALA A 168 15.07 -10.91 6.87
N ASP A 169 14.60 -12.15 6.85
CA ASP A 169 15.34 -13.32 6.38
C ASP A 169 15.02 -13.64 4.91
N ILE A 170 13.87 -13.16 4.44
CA ILE A 170 13.43 -13.21 3.05
C ILE A 170 12.70 -11.88 2.77
N PHE A 171 13.01 -11.24 1.64
CA PHE A 171 12.37 -10.01 1.23
C PHE A 171 11.67 -10.18 -0.11
N VAL A 172 10.38 -9.85 -0.17
CA VAL A 172 9.55 -10.06 -1.36
C VAL A 172 8.92 -8.75 -1.80
N ILE A 173 9.08 -8.41 -3.05
CA ILE A 173 8.54 -7.19 -3.66
C ILE A 173 7.44 -7.61 -4.61
N ILE A 174 6.24 -7.04 -4.49
CA ILE A 174 5.08 -7.39 -5.33
C ILE A 174 4.43 -6.14 -5.91
N GLY A 175 4.32 -6.08 -7.23
CA GLY A 175 3.49 -5.10 -7.94
C GLY A 175 3.91 -3.65 -7.71
N THR A 176 5.21 -3.39 -7.63
CA THR A 176 5.76 -2.03 -7.51
C THR A 176 6.97 -1.85 -8.39
N SER A 177 6.97 -0.78 -9.16
CA SER A 177 8.09 -0.39 -10.03
C SER A 177 9.31 0.16 -9.26
N LEU A 178 9.24 0.26 -7.92
CA LEU A 178 10.27 0.88 -7.07
C LEU A 178 10.64 2.32 -7.48
N ASN A 179 9.69 3.08 -8.02
CA ASN A 179 9.89 4.46 -8.47
C ASN A 179 9.36 5.51 -7.50
N VAL A 180 8.68 5.11 -6.41
CA VAL A 180 8.10 6.02 -5.42
C VAL A 180 8.97 6.00 -4.17
N TYR A 181 9.65 7.12 -3.92
CA TYR A 181 10.44 7.32 -2.71
C TYR A 181 9.57 7.94 -1.60
N PRO A 182 9.85 7.60 -0.31
CA PRO A 182 10.99 6.84 0.19
C PRO A 182 10.79 5.30 0.15
N ALA A 183 9.60 4.78 -0.18
CA ALA A 183 9.31 3.34 -0.16
C ALA A 183 10.28 2.51 -1.04
N ALA A 184 10.64 3.02 -2.21
CA ALA A 184 11.61 2.38 -3.10
C ALA A 184 13.00 2.19 -2.44
N GLY A 185 13.36 3.04 -1.49
CA GLY A 185 14.61 2.97 -0.75
C GLY A 185 14.67 1.84 0.28
N LEU A 186 13.55 1.20 0.64
CA LEU A 186 13.51 0.14 1.65
C LEU A 186 14.37 -1.06 1.29
N ILE A 187 14.57 -1.34 0.00
CA ILE A 187 15.46 -2.42 -0.46
C ILE A 187 16.91 -2.25 0.02
N HIS A 188 17.36 -1.02 0.28
CA HIS A 188 18.72 -0.74 0.74
C HIS A 188 18.94 -1.09 2.22
N TYR A 189 17.87 -1.22 3.01
CA TYR A 189 17.94 -1.67 4.41
C TYR A 189 18.02 -3.19 4.53
N VAL A 190 17.65 -3.92 3.49
CA VAL A 190 17.72 -5.38 3.47
C VAL A 190 19.18 -5.83 3.40
N ARG A 191 19.61 -6.70 4.32
CA ARG A 191 20.99 -7.21 4.38
C ARG A 191 21.39 -7.86 3.05
N PRO A 192 22.66 -7.74 2.58
CA PRO A 192 23.11 -8.26 1.28
C PRO A 192 22.93 -9.77 1.10
N SER A 193 22.98 -10.54 2.17
CA SER A 193 22.83 -12.00 2.16
C SER A 193 21.39 -12.50 2.05
N VAL A 194 20.41 -11.62 2.26
CA VAL A 194 18.98 -11.98 2.23
C VAL A 194 18.52 -12.19 0.80
N PRO A 195 17.85 -13.32 0.50
CA PRO A 195 17.23 -13.52 -0.80
C PRO A 195 16.11 -12.50 -1.03
N VAL A 196 16.08 -11.95 -2.25
CA VAL A 196 15.08 -10.97 -2.68
C VAL A 196 14.32 -11.55 -3.86
N TYR A 197 13.00 -11.57 -3.74
CA TYR A 197 12.10 -11.98 -4.81
C TYR A 197 11.33 -10.77 -5.32
N LEU A 198 11.18 -10.67 -6.63
CA LEU A 198 10.30 -9.69 -7.28
C LEU A 198 9.18 -10.44 -7.99
N ILE A 199 7.95 -10.03 -7.76
CA ILE A 199 6.75 -10.49 -8.46
C ILE A 199 6.14 -9.28 -9.15
N ASP A 200 6.35 -9.17 -10.45
CA ASP A 200 5.84 -8.06 -11.26
C ASP A 200 5.82 -8.50 -12.73
N PRO A 201 4.75 -8.25 -13.50
CA PRO A 201 4.70 -8.60 -14.93
C PRO A 201 5.66 -7.78 -15.78
N GLU A 202 6.05 -6.59 -15.34
CA GLU A 202 6.97 -5.74 -16.09
C GLU A 202 8.42 -6.25 -15.97
N PRO A 203 9.20 -6.20 -17.05
CA PRO A 203 10.59 -6.62 -17.01
C PRO A 203 11.40 -5.73 -16.06
N SER A 204 12.25 -6.33 -15.24
CA SER A 204 13.16 -5.63 -14.34
C SER A 204 14.60 -5.92 -14.68
N MET A 205 15.43 -4.89 -14.66
CA MET A 205 16.90 -5.05 -14.79
C MET A 205 17.56 -5.59 -13.52
N GLY A 206 16.76 -5.99 -12.52
CA GLY A 206 17.24 -6.44 -11.23
C GLY A 206 17.58 -5.28 -10.29
N VAL A 207 17.77 -5.63 -9.02
CA VAL A 207 18.10 -4.66 -7.97
C VAL A 207 19.60 -4.69 -7.62
N GLY A 208 20.44 -5.21 -8.53
CA GLY A 208 21.90 -5.27 -8.34
C GLY A 208 22.36 -6.27 -7.26
N ARG A 209 21.55 -7.29 -6.96
CA ARG A 209 21.83 -8.31 -5.92
C ARG A 209 22.08 -9.69 -6.53
N GLN A 210 23.01 -10.44 -5.94
CA GLN A 210 23.31 -11.82 -6.37
C GLN A 210 22.19 -12.80 -6.03
N ASN A 211 21.50 -12.60 -4.90
CA ASN A 211 20.40 -13.43 -4.44
C ASN A 211 19.05 -12.82 -4.85
N PHE A 212 18.88 -12.51 -6.13
CA PHE A 212 17.67 -11.90 -6.68
C PHE A 212 17.00 -12.85 -7.67
N LYS A 213 15.69 -13.05 -7.50
CA LYS A 213 14.88 -13.84 -8.43
C LYS A 213 13.64 -13.05 -8.82
N HIS A 214 13.33 -13.01 -10.11
CA HIS A 214 12.14 -12.34 -10.65
C HIS A 214 11.17 -13.37 -11.20
N PHE A 215 9.94 -13.35 -10.68
CA PHE A 215 8.78 -14.01 -11.25
C PHE A 215 8.02 -12.97 -12.08
N GLN A 216 8.19 -13.03 -13.41
CA GLN A 216 7.60 -12.06 -14.33
C GLN A 216 6.13 -12.40 -14.63
N CYS A 217 5.27 -12.22 -13.64
CA CYS A 217 3.85 -12.56 -13.68
C CYS A 217 3.04 -11.71 -12.68
N GLY A 218 1.71 -11.88 -12.67
CA GLY A 218 0.82 -11.23 -11.72
C GLY A 218 0.98 -11.73 -10.29
N ALA A 219 0.37 -11.01 -9.35
CA ALA A 219 0.54 -11.26 -7.91
C ALA A 219 0.11 -12.69 -7.51
N SER A 220 -1.03 -13.17 -7.97
CA SER A 220 -1.56 -14.49 -7.60
C SER A 220 -0.68 -15.63 -8.11
N GLU A 221 -0.24 -15.55 -9.36
CA GLU A 221 0.64 -16.56 -9.95
C GLU A 221 2.02 -16.53 -9.30
N GLY A 222 2.60 -15.34 -9.14
CA GLY A 222 3.90 -15.17 -8.54
C GLY A 222 3.96 -15.64 -7.09
N MET A 223 2.89 -15.43 -6.32
CA MET A 223 2.80 -15.95 -4.96
C MET A 223 2.74 -17.48 -4.91
N LYS A 224 2.08 -18.16 -5.87
CA LYS A 224 2.11 -19.63 -5.96
C LYS A 224 3.53 -20.14 -6.22
N LEU A 225 4.22 -19.53 -7.20
CA LEU A 225 5.61 -19.87 -7.50
C LEU A 225 6.55 -19.62 -6.31
N LEU A 226 6.33 -18.53 -5.56
CA LEU A 226 7.09 -18.26 -4.34
C LEU A 226 6.84 -19.33 -3.27
N CYS A 227 5.59 -19.73 -3.03
CA CYS A 227 5.27 -20.77 -2.06
C CYS A 227 5.95 -22.12 -2.41
N GLU A 228 5.99 -22.49 -3.69
CA GLU A 228 6.71 -23.68 -4.17
C GLU A 228 8.22 -23.57 -3.93
N GLU A 229 8.80 -22.39 -4.07
CA GLU A 229 10.24 -22.14 -3.82
C GLU A 229 10.62 -22.19 -2.34
N LEU A 230 9.66 -21.87 -1.47
CA LEU A 230 9.86 -21.83 -0.01
C LEU A 230 9.69 -23.19 0.68
N CYS A 231 9.04 -24.16 0.01
CA CYS A 231 8.85 -25.54 0.47
C CYS A 231 10.13 -26.36 0.32
#